data_1c2a943e27972a0b2a44991400a64737
#
_entry.id   1c2a943e27972a0b2a44991400a64737
#
_cell.length_a   1.000
_cell.length_b   1.000
_cell.length_c   1.000
_cell.angle_alpha   90.00
_cell.angle_beta   90.00
_cell.angle_gamma   90.00
#
_symmetry.space_group_name_H-M   'P 1'
#
loop_
_entity.id
_entity.type
_entity.pdbx_description
1 polymer ?
#
loop_
_entity_poly.entity_id
_entity_poly.type
_entity_poly.pdbx_seq_one_letter_code
_entity_poly.pdbx_strand_id
1 'polypeptide(L)'
;MSELGIFIDESGNFEKNNSVSNNLSDLYIVSFLFHDKSLSIDNGIKNFEDFLLRIGIDKHFPIHTMPLIRKQKPYNIFNEEFRRKLFYRLFVLMCKLKLKHKTFVCDKKFCTSKKIIRQRLAQYIRQMVADNHDYFNKFDEIVIYYDEGQDYLTKILHDAFSINLKNYRFKESVCQEDYRLSQCADMVCTLELINQRKQNGEHIKAIDNFFISDNKYNKNYAKAYKNLEL
;
A
#
# COMPACT_ATOMS: atom_id res chain seq x y z
N MET A 1 -21.78 16.41 -4.19
CA MET A 1 -20.67 16.00 -5.08
C MET A 1 -20.00 14.81 -4.41
N SER A 2 -20.02 13.66 -5.06
CA SER A 2 -19.39 12.42 -4.53
C SER A 2 -17.92 12.40 -4.94
N GLU A 3 -17.02 12.08 -4.00
CA GLU A 3 -15.59 12.09 -4.23
C GLU A 3 -14.96 10.73 -3.85
N LEU A 4 -14.11 10.19 -4.73
CA LEU A 4 -13.27 9.03 -4.48
C LEU A 4 -11.83 9.47 -4.23
N GLY A 5 -11.26 9.11 -3.09
CA GLY A 5 -9.82 9.18 -2.85
C GLY A 5 -9.13 7.89 -3.29
N ILE A 6 -8.06 8.02 -4.10
CA ILE A 6 -7.18 6.90 -4.45
C ILE A 6 -5.81 7.18 -3.82
N PHE A 7 -5.42 6.39 -2.83
CA PHE A 7 -4.11 6.50 -2.17
C PHE A 7 -3.19 5.46 -2.77
N ILE A 8 -2.05 5.92 -3.29
CA ILE A 8 -1.10 5.08 -4.02
C ILE A 8 0.21 5.01 -3.24
N ASP A 9 0.75 3.82 -3.15
CA ASP A 9 2.08 3.56 -2.60
C ASP A 9 2.76 2.47 -3.42
N GLU A 10 4.10 2.40 -3.37
CA GLU A 10 4.86 1.39 -4.08
C GLU A 10 5.89 0.69 -3.20
N SER A 11 6.23 -0.52 -3.58
CA SER A 11 7.30 -1.31 -2.99
C SER A 11 8.27 -1.79 -4.05
N GLY A 12 9.54 -1.53 -3.84
CA GLY A 12 10.61 -1.80 -4.81
C GLY A 12 10.88 -0.60 -5.70
N ASN A 13 11.72 -0.80 -6.72
CA ASN A 13 12.08 0.23 -7.71
C ASN A 13 12.08 -0.36 -9.12
N PHE A 14 12.12 0.52 -10.12
CA PHE A 14 12.20 0.12 -11.54
C PHE A 14 13.58 -0.42 -11.95
N GLU A 15 14.60 -0.32 -11.11
CA GLU A 15 15.96 -0.71 -11.47
C GLU A 15 16.12 -2.23 -11.40
N LYS A 16 16.75 -2.78 -12.44
CA LYS A 16 17.14 -4.18 -12.44
C LYS A 16 18.33 -4.34 -11.49
N ASN A 17 18.26 -5.29 -10.59
CA ASN A 17 19.37 -5.58 -9.70
C ASN A 17 20.51 -6.22 -10.48
N ASN A 18 21.47 -5.41 -10.93
CA ASN A 18 22.72 -5.90 -11.52
C ASN A 18 23.77 -6.31 -10.48
N SER A 19 23.47 -6.15 -9.20
CA SER A 19 24.38 -6.49 -8.10
C SER A 19 23.83 -7.65 -7.27
N VAL A 20 24.73 -8.55 -6.95
CA VAL A 20 24.54 -9.72 -6.05
C VAL A 20 24.24 -9.30 -4.59
N SER A 21 23.79 -8.08 -4.34
CA SER A 21 23.39 -7.64 -3.01
C SER A 21 22.00 -8.24 -2.67
N ASN A 22 22.04 -9.22 -1.80
CA ASN A 22 20.97 -10.10 -1.34
C ASN A 22 19.72 -9.44 -0.69
N ASN A 23 19.43 -8.15 -0.92
CA ASN A 23 18.41 -7.43 -0.18
C ASN A 23 17.36 -6.70 -1.02
N LEU A 24 17.42 -6.72 -2.33
CA LEU A 24 16.45 -6.02 -3.18
C LEU A 24 15.39 -7.00 -3.67
N SER A 25 14.13 -6.66 -3.45
CA SER A 25 13.00 -7.44 -3.94
C SER A 25 13.03 -7.53 -5.48
N ASP A 26 12.93 -8.74 -6.02
CA ASP A 26 12.68 -8.94 -7.44
C ASP A 26 11.29 -8.50 -7.87
N LEU A 27 10.44 -8.19 -6.90
CA LEU A 27 9.07 -7.71 -7.12
C LEU A 27 9.02 -6.19 -7.13
N TYR A 28 8.25 -5.65 -8.05
CA TYR A 28 7.79 -4.27 -8.04
C TYR A 28 6.27 -4.28 -7.85
N ILE A 29 5.80 -3.63 -6.80
CA ILE A 29 4.40 -3.63 -6.40
C ILE A 29 3.92 -2.19 -6.35
N VAL A 30 2.73 -1.92 -6.90
CA VAL A 30 2.03 -0.65 -6.73
C VAL A 30 0.66 -0.96 -6.15
N SER A 31 0.32 -0.33 -5.03
CA SER A 31 -0.99 -0.44 -4.40
C SER A 31 -1.87 0.74 -4.74
N PHE A 32 -3.15 0.47 -4.90
CA PHE A 32 -4.22 1.45 -5.07
C PHE A 32 -5.23 1.19 -3.97
N LEU A 33 -5.36 2.11 -3.03
CA LEU A 33 -6.32 2.04 -1.93
C LEU A 33 -7.43 3.05 -2.17
N PHE A 34 -8.68 2.59 -2.16
CA PHE A 34 -9.85 3.36 -2.51
C PHE A 34 -10.65 3.77 -1.27
N HIS A 35 -11.01 5.03 -1.19
CA HIS A 35 -11.84 5.59 -0.13
C HIS A 35 -12.96 6.43 -0.73
N ASP A 36 -14.20 5.97 -0.60
CA ASP A 36 -15.40 6.77 -0.86
C ASP A 36 -15.54 7.81 0.25
N LYS A 37 -15.33 9.08 -0.06
CA LYS A 37 -15.34 10.17 0.92
C LYS A 37 -16.73 10.49 1.48
N SER A 38 -17.80 9.89 0.95
CA SER A 38 -19.11 9.93 1.59
C SER A 38 -19.15 9.12 2.90
N LEU A 39 -18.19 8.19 3.06
CA LEU A 39 -18.04 7.37 4.26
C LEU A 39 -17.02 8.03 5.20
N SER A 40 -17.50 8.59 6.32
CA SER A 40 -16.58 9.21 7.30
C SER A 40 -15.61 8.18 7.88
N ILE A 41 -14.34 8.56 7.91
CA ILE A 41 -13.23 7.81 8.53
C ILE A 41 -12.79 8.43 9.86
N ASP A 42 -13.34 9.58 10.25
CA ASP A 42 -12.86 10.41 11.36
C ASP A 42 -12.80 9.64 12.68
N ASN A 43 -13.86 8.92 13.01
CA ASN A 43 -13.91 8.11 14.22
C ASN A 43 -12.87 6.98 14.21
N GLY A 44 -12.63 6.37 13.05
CA GLY A 44 -11.61 5.33 12.89
C GLY A 44 -10.21 5.89 13.09
N ILE A 45 -9.90 6.99 12.44
CA ILE A 45 -8.62 7.72 12.55
C ILE A 45 -8.41 8.18 14.01
N LYS A 46 -9.38 8.86 14.60
CA LYS A 46 -9.31 9.32 16.00
C LYS A 46 -9.03 8.16 16.96
N ASN A 47 -9.76 7.05 16.85
CA ASN A 47 -9.54 5.88 17.71
C ASN A 47 -8.12 5.30 17.57
N PHE A 48 -7.55 5.35 16.36
CA PHE A 48 -6.18 4.92 16.12
C PHE A 48 -5.17 5.90 16.73
N GLU A 49 -5.36 7.19 16.58
CA GLU A 49 -4.53 8.24 17.17
C GLU A 49 -4.58 8.25 18.71
N ASP A 50 -5.77 8.09 19.29
CA ASP A 50 -5.95 7.92 20.74
C ASP A 50 -5.24 6.65 21.24
N PHE A 51 -5.17 5.60 20.43
CA PHE A 51 -4.37 4.43 20.76
C PHE A 51 -2.87 4.76 20.78
N LEU A 52 -2.34 5.50 19.79
CA LEU A 52 -0.93 5.92 19.77
C LEU A 52 -0.57 6.74 21.00
N LEU A 53 -1.40 7.72 21.34
CA LEU A 53 -1.20 8.54 22.55
C LEU A 53 -1.19 7.70 23.84
N ARG A 54 -2.11 6.75 23.97
CA ARG A 54 -2.17 5.87 25.16
C ARG A 54 -0.95 4.97 25.34
N ILE A 55 -0.24 4.67 24.27
CA ILE A 55 1.00 3.88 24.34
C ILE A 55 2.27 4.75 24.35
N GLY A 56 2.11 6.08 24.52
CA GLY A 56 3.23 7.02 24.64
C GLY A 56 3.87 7.40 23.30
N ILE A 57 3.14 7.24 22.17
CA ILE A 57 3.59 7.65 20.84
C ILE A 57 2.80 8.88 20.41
N ASP A 58 3.48 9.81 19.73
CA ASP A 58 2.85 10.96 19.11
C ASP A 58 1.75 10.53 18.15
N LYS A 59 0.59 11.21 18.18
CA LYS A 59 -0.54 10.90 17.31
C LYS A 59 -0.23 11.05 15.82
N HIS A 60 0.78 11.84 15.46
CA HIS A 60 1.24 12.04 14.08
C HIS A 60 2.39 11.11 13.69
N PHE A 61 2.85 10.25 14.61
CA PHE A 61 3.93 9.31 14.31
C PHE A 61 3.61 8.46 13.07
N PRO A 62 4.44 8.51 12.02
CA PRO A 62 4.19 7.76 10.80
C PRO A 62 4.45 6.27 11.02
N ILE A 63 3.66 5.42 10.36
CA ILE A 63 3.87 3.98 10.40
C ILE A 63 4.18 3.47 8.99
N HIS A 64 5.45 3.19 8.75
CA HIS A 64 5.94 2.49 7.56
C HIS A 64 6.10 1.01 7.88
N THR A 65 5.32 0.19 7.23
CA THR A 65 5.11 -1.20 7.65
C THR A 65 6.32 -2.10 7.43
N MET A 66 7.04 -1.95 6.33
CA MET A 66 8.24 -2.76 6.10
C MET A 66 9.42 -2.36 7.00
N PRO A 67 9.77 -1.08 7.20
CA PRO A 67 10.70 -0.64 8.22
C PRO A 67 10.33 -1.10 9.64
N LEU A 68 9.04 -1.08 9.98
CA LEU A 68 8.51 -1.57 11.25
C LEU A 68 8.79 -3.07 11.45
N ILE A 69 8.52 -3.90 10.45
CA ILE A 69 8.80 -5.34 10.45
C ILE A 69 10.31 -5.60 10.61
N ARG A 70 11.13 -4.88 9.83
CA ARG A 70 12.59 -5.06 9.78
C ARG A 70 13.34 -4.42 10.95
N LYS A 71 12.64 -3.79 11.89
CA LYS A 71 13.26 -3.08 13.02
C LYS A 71 14.24 -1.99 12.59
N GLN A 72 13.94 -1.29 11.50
CA GLN A 72 14.71 -0.15 11.02
C GLN A 72 14.32 1.14 11.78
N LYS A 73 15.12 2.19 11.69
CA LYS A 73 14.77 3.49 12.27
C LYS A 73 13.48 4.02 11.65
N PRO A 74 12.59 4.66 12.43
CA PRO A 74 12.70 4.96 13.86
C PRO A 74 12.26 3.80 14.79
N TYR A 75 11.86 2.64 14.28
CA TYR A 75 11.24 1.51 15.01
C TYR A 75 12.26 0.61 15.74
N ASN A 76 13.55 0.86 15.58
CA ASN A 76 14.62 0.06 16.19
C ASN A 76 14.67 0.14 17.73
N ILE A 77 14.06 1.17 18.31
CA ILE A 77 13.93 1.38 19.76
C ILE A 77 12.81 0.52 20.38
N PHE A 78 11.89 0.05 19.57
CA PHE A 78 10.75 -0.75 20.04
C PHE A 78 11.07 -2.24 20.03
N ASN A 79 10.60 -2.95 21.05
CA ASN A 79 10.64 -4.41 21.06
C ASN A 79 9.68 -4.99 20.01
N GLU A 80 9.76 -6.28 19.78
CA GLU A 80 9.01 -6.95 18.72
C GLU A 80 7.50 -6.98 18.98
N GLU A 81 7.10 -7.21 20.23
CA GLU A 81 5.69 -7.21 20.63
C GLU A 81 5.03 -5.85 20.38
N PHE A 82 5.73 -4.78 20.72
CA PHE A 82 5.25 -3.43 20.49
C PHE A 82 5.10 -3.12 19.01
N ARG A 83 6.08 -3.50 18.18
CA ARG A 83 6.02 -3.33 16.73
C ARG A 83 4.87 -4.14 16.10
N ARG A 84 4.64 -5.38 16.56
CA ARG A 84 3.48 -6.19 16.15
C ARG A 84 2.16 -5.53 16.52
N LYS A 85 2.09 -4.89 17.70
CA LYS A 85 0.90 -4.17 18.15
C LYS A 85 0.60 -2.96 17.27
N LEU A 86 1.62 -2.18 16.88
CA LEU A 86 1.47 -1.07 15.94
C LEU A 86 0.96 -1.55 14.58
N PHE A 87 1.61 -2.56 14.01
CA PHE A 87 1.21 -3.17 12.73
C PHE A 87 -0.24 -3.67 12.77
N TYR A 88 -0.59 -4.42 13.80
CA TYR A 88 -1.94 -4.96 13.95
C TYR A 88 -3.00 -3.85 14.09
N ARG A 89 -2.69 -2.77 14.79
CA ARG A 89 -3.63 -1.65 14.95
C ARG A 89 -3.87 -0.89 13.67
N LEU A 90 -2.84 -0.67 12.85
CA LEU A 90 -2.99 -0.08 11.52
C LEU A 90 -3.80 -1.02 10.60
N PHE A 91 -3.55 -2.32 10.64
CA PHE A 91 -4.34 -3.31 9.91
C PHE A 91 -5.82 -3.31 10.32
N VAL A 92 -6.10 -3.25 11.62
CA VAL A 92 -7.48 -3.15 12.13
C VAL A 92 -8.16 -1.86 11.69
N LEU A 93 -7.43 -0.74 11.63
CA LEU A 93 -7.94 0.51 11.07
C LEU A 93 -8.39 0.30 9.62
N MET A 94 -7.52 -0.20 8.76
CA MET A 94 -7.82 -0.48 7.34
C MET A 94 -9.07 -1.36 7.18
N CYS A 95 -9.18 -2.45 7.96
CA CYS A 95 -10.32 -3.36 7.93
C CYS A 95 -11.62 -2.70 8.41
N LYS A 96 -11.57 -1.92 9.50
CA LYS A 96 -12.74 -1.24 10.04
C LYS A 96 -13.30 -0.17 9.12
N LEU A 97 -12.44 0.52 8.41
CA LEU A 97 -12.83 1.53 7.42
C LEU A 97 -13.35 0.90 6.12
N LYS A 98 -13.30 -0.45 5.99
CA LYS A 98 -13.75 -1.20 4.80
C LYS A 98 -13.14 -0.65 3.50
N LEU A 99 -11.91 -0.17 3.58
CA LEU A 99 -11.20 0.36 2.43
C LEU A 99 -10.98 -0.76 1.40
N LYS A 100 -11.27 -0.45 0.15
CA LYS A 100 -11.02 -1.36 -0.97
C LYS A 100 -9.63 -1.15 -1.55
N HIS A 101 -9.04 -2.18 -2.13
CA HIS A 101 -7.73 -2.05 -2.77
C HIS A 101 -7.61 -2.87 -4.05
N LYS A 102 -6.66 -2.48 -4.88
CA LYS A 102 -6.08 -3.26 -5.99
C LYS A 102 -4.56 -3.16 -5.92
N THR A 103 -3.89 -4.18 -6.40
CA THR A 103 -2.42 -4.21 -6.45
C THR A 103 -1.93 -4.63 -7.83
N PHE A 104 -0.97 -3.87 -8.35
CA PHE A 104 -0.15 -4.29 -9.47
C PHE A 104 1.10 -4.98 -8.94
N VAL A 105 1.39 -6.18 -9.45
CA VAL A 105 2.59 -6.92 -9.10
C VAL A 105 3.36 -7.24 -10.37
N CYS A 106 4.63 -6.87 -10.40
CA CYS A 106 5.55 -7.21 -11.48
C CYS A 106 6.79 -7.91 -10.92
N ASP A 107 6.98 -9.18 -11.31
CA ASP A 107 8.24 -9.87 -11.08
C ASP A 107 9.26 -9.39 -12.12
N LYS A 108 10.31 -8.71 -11.64
CA LYS A 108 11.38 -8.14 -12.48
C LYS A 108 12.22 -9.20 -13.19
N LYS A 109 12.18 -10.45 -12.76
CA LYS A 109 12.82 -11.57 -13.47
C LYS A 109 12.24 -11.73 -14.87
N PHE A 110 10.93 -11.47 -15.01
CA PHE A 110 10.21 -11.56 -16.28
C PHE A 110 10.04 -10.22 -17.00
N CYS A 111 10.59 -9.14 -16.45
CA CYS A 111 10.54 -7.78 -17.00
C CYS A 111 11.93 -7.34 -17.42
N THR A 112 12.24 -7.42 -18.72
CA THR A 112 13.58 -7.20 -19.24
C THR A 112 14.01 -5.72 -19.28
N SER A 113 13.06 -4.78 -19.14
CA SER A 113 13.33 -3.33 -19.17
C SER A 113 12.29 -2.52 -18.41
N LYS A 114 12.69 -1.29 -17.99
CA LYS A 114 11.78 -0.28 -17.41
C LYS A 114 10.58 0.00 -18.34
N LYS A 115 10.79 -0.02 -19.66
CA LYS A 115 9.73 0.19 -20.65
C LYS A 115 8.62 -0.88 -20.54
N ILE A 116 9.00 -2.15 -20.36
CA ILE A 116 8.03 -3.24 -20.19
C ILE A 116 7.23 -3.09 -18.91
N ILE A 117 7.88 -2.73 -17.79
CA ILE A 117 7.18 -2.47 -16.52
C ILE A 117 6.17 -1.34 -16.70
N ARG A 118 6.58 -0.23 -17.34
CA ARG A 118 5.69 0.90 -17.65
C ARG A 118 4.47 0.45 -18.45
N GLN A 119 4.68 -0.29 -19.53
CA GLN A 119 3.60 -0.75 -20.39
C GLN A 119 2.62 -1.65 -19.62
N ARG A 120 3.13 -2.59 -18.82
CA ARG A 120 2.30 -3.49 -17.99
C ARG A 120 1.51 -2.73 -16.94
N LEU A 121 2.13 -1.78 -16.24
CA LEU A 121 1.44 -0.96 -15.25
C LEU A 121 0.36 -0.08 -15.88
N ALA A 122 0.67 0.59 -16.98
CA ALA A 122 -0.31 1.40 -17.71
C ALA A 122 -1.48 0.54 -18.23
N GLN A 123 -1.20 -0.66 -18.72
CA GLN A 123 -2.23 -1.62 -19.12
C GLN A 123 -3.06 -2.10 -17.93
N TYR A 124 -2.43 -2.38 -16.79
CA TYR A 124 -3.12 -2.77 -15.57
C TYR A 124 -4.07 -1.68 -15.08
N ILE A 125 -3.63 -0.42 -15.04
CA ILE A 125 -4.48 0.70 -14.62
C ILE A 125 -5.68 0.83 -15.56
N ARG A 126 -5.45 0.74 -16.87
CA ARG A 126 -6.53 0.76 -17.88
C ARG A 126 -7.54 -0.35 -17.63
N GLN A 127 -7.07 -1.58 -17.44
CA GLN A 127 -7.92 -2.72 -17.19
C GLN A 127 -8.68 -2.59 -15.87
N MET A 128 -8.00 -2.15 -14.80
CA MET A 128 -8.60 -1.90 -13.49
C MET A 128 -9.76 -0.90 -13.58
N VAL A 129 -9.58 0.20 -14.32
CA VAL A 129 -10.64 1.20 -14.52
C VAL A 129 -11.78 0.64 -15.37
N ALA A 130 -11.45 -0.11 -16.43
CA ALA A 130 -12.45 -0.71 -17.31
C ALA A 130 -13.29 -1.78 -16.59
N ASP A 131 -12.66 -2.68 -15.85
CA ASP A 131 -13.33 -3.76 -15.11
C ASP A 131 -14.21 -3.24 -13.98
N ASN A 132 -13.90 -2.05 -13.45
CA ASN A 132 -14.61 -1.41 -12.35
C ASN A 132 -15.28 -0.10 -12.80
N HIS A 133 -15.65 0.02 -14.08
CA HIS A 133 -16.23 1.23 -14.68
C HIS A 133 -17.42 1.75 -13.87
N ASP A 134 -18.37 0.90 -13.51
CA ASP A 134 -19.56 1.28 -12.74
C ASP A 134 -19.20 1.78 -11.32
N TYR A 135 -18.10 1.29 -10.75
CA TYR A 135 -17.60 1.78 -9.47
C TYR A 135 -17.03 3.20 -9.60
N PHE A 136 -16.17 3.44 -10.59
CA PHE A 136 -15.55 4.75 -10.79
C PHE A 136 -16.56 5.82 -11.22
N ASN A 137 -17.56 5.46 -12.03
CA ASN A 137 -18.59 6.38 -12.50
C ASN A 137 -19.59 6.84 -11.44
N LYS A 138 -19.57 6.28 -10.24
CA LYS A 138 -20.40 6.77 -9.12
C LYS A 138 -19.90 8.10 -8.57
N PHE A 139 -18.68 8.48 -8.89
CA PHE A 139 -18.02 9.64 -8.29
C PHE A 139 -17.95 10.80 -9.28
N ASP A 140 -18.34 11.98 -8.78
CA ASP A 140 -18.23 13.25 -9.53
C ASP A 140 -16.78 13.68 -9.67
N GLU A 141 -15.92 13.37 -8.69
CA GLU A 141 -14.50 13.69 -8.67
C GLU A 141 -13.67 12.52 -8.14
N ILE A 142 -12.50 12.31 -8.73
CA ILE A 142 -11.51 11.33 -8.28
C ILE A 142 -10.23 12.06 -7.93
N VAL A 143 -9.80 11.97 -6.67
CA VAL A 143 -8.58 12.62 -6.17
C VAL A 143 -7.52 11.57 -5.91
N ILE A 144 -6.37 11.71 -6.59
CA ILE A 144 -5.25 10.78 -6.50
C ILE A 144 -4.22 11.35 -5.52
N TYR A 145 -3.89 10.57 -4.49
CA TYR A 145 -2.91 10.86 -3.46
C TYR A 145 -1.69 9.98 -3.71
N TYR A 146 -0.61 10.57 -4.15
CA TYR A 146 0.68 9.94 -4.32
C TYR A 146 1.79 10.91 -3.90
N ASP A 147 2.77 10.45 -3.13
CA ASP A 147 3.83 11.28 -2.56
C ASP A 147 4.99 11.59 -3.51
N GLU A 148 4.84 11.17 -4.79
CA GLU A 148 5.83 11.38 -5.85
C GLU A 148 7.22 10.78 -5.53
N GLY A 149 7.25 9.72 -4.71
CA GLY A 149 8.47 9.03 -4.30
C GLY A 149 9.33 8.53 -5.46
N GLN A 150 8.70 8.28 -6.63
CA GLN A 150 9.40 7.88 -7.85
C GLN A 150 8.90 8.68 -9.06
N ASP A 151 9.68 9.63 -9.58
CA ASP A 151 9.35 10.46 -10.76
C ASP A 151 8.83 9.64 -11.95
N TYR A 152 9.37 8.45 -12.13
CA TYR A 152 8.99 7.58 -13.22
C TYR A 152 7.58 7.01 -13.04
N LEU A 153 7.21 6.65 -11.81
CA LEU A 153 5.87 6.20 -11.49
C LEU A 153 4.86 7.35 -11.63
N THR A 154 5.19 8.54 -11.13
CA THR A 154 4.38 9.75 -11.27
C THR A 154 3.95 9.96 -12.72
N LYS A 155 4.91 9.90 -13.67
CA LYS A 155 4.61 10.05 -15.11
C LYS A 155 3.67 8.95 -15.63
N ILE A 156 3.87 7.70 -15.21
CA ILE A 156 2.99 6.59 -15.62
C ILE A 156 1.57 6.79 -15.10
N LEU A 157 1.42 7.20 -13.85
CA LEU A 157 0.12 7.45 -13.24
C LEU A 157 -0.61 8.58 -13.94
N HIS A 158 0.06 9.71 -14.20
CA HIS A 158 -0.52 10.81 -14.95
C HIS A 158 -0.99 10.37 -16.34
N ASP A 159 -0.12 9.70 -17.12
CA ASP A 159 -0.45 9.22 -18.46
C ASP A 159 -1.64 8.23 -18.43
N ALA A 160 -1.63 7.29 -17.49
CA ALA A 160 -2.64 6.24 -17.44
C ALA A 160 -4.02 6.77 -16.97
N PHE A 161 -4.05 7.62 -15.96
CA PHE A 161 -5.32 8.15 -15.45
C PHE A 161 -5.92 9.20 -16.39
N SER A 162 -5.10 10.03 -17.07
CA SER A 162 -5.60 11.01 -18.05
C SER A 162 -6.37 10.38 -19.23
N ILE A 163 -6.00 9.17 -19.61
CA ILE A 163 -6.65 8.45 -20.72
C ILE A 163 -7.94 7.76 -20.25
N ASN A 164 -8.01 7.33 -19.01
CA ASN A 164 -9.06 6.42 -18.54
C ASN A 164 -10.09 7.06 -17.61
N LEU A 165 -9.79 8.21 -17.03
CA LEU A 165 -10.70 8.92 -16.12
C LEU A 165 -10.91 10.37 -16.60
N LYS A 166 -12.17 10.81 -16.62
CA LYS A 166 -12.53 12.17 -17.08
C LYS A 166 -12.42 13.20 -15.95
N ASN A 167 -12.81 12.83 -14.74
CA ASN A 167 -12.96 13.75 -13.61
C ASN A 167 -11.94 13.40 -12.51
N TYR A 168 -10.67 13.49 -12.84
CA TYR A 168 -9.61 13.20 -11.89
C TYR A 168 -8.68 14.41 -11.70
N ARG A 169 -8.04 14.45 -10.54
CA ARG A 169 -6.90 15.34 -10.27
C ARG A 169 -5.92 14.66 -9.31
N PHE A 170 -4.68 15.07 -9.41
CA PHE A 170 -3.68 14.73 -8.39
C PHE A 170 -3.75 15.75 -7.26
N LYS A 171 -3.62 15.25 -6.02
CA LYS A 171 -3.44 16.11 -4.86
C LYS A 171 -1.99 16.56 -4.83
N GLU A 172 -1.78 17.87 -4.79
CA GLU A 172 -0.45 18.49 -4.71
C GLU A 172 0.16 18.28 -3.30
N SER A 173 1.48 18.18 -3.23
CA SER A 173 2.27 18.16 -2.01
C SER A 173 1.81 17.08 -1.00
N VAL A 174 1.55 15.89 -1.48
CA VAL A 174 1.20 14.76 -0.61
C VAL A 174 2.44 14.35 0.17
N CYS A 175 2.33 14.36 1.51
CA CYS A 175 3.28 13.70 2.38
C CYS A 175 2.62 12.45 2.98
N GLN A 176 3.27 11.30 2.90
CA GLN A 176 2.73 10.05 3.42
C GLN A 176 2.43 10.14 4.93
N GLU A 177 3.17 10.97 5.65
CA GLU A 177 3.00 11.18 7.09
C GLU A 177 1.69 11.88 7.43
N ASP A 178 1.17 12.73 6.54
CA ASP A 178 -0.04 13.53 6.77
C ASP A 178 -1.34 12.72 6.61
N TYR A 179 -1.26 11.58 5.94
CA TYR A 179 -2.44 10.78 5.62
C TYR A 179 -2.36 9.35 6.15
N ARG A 180 -3.23 8.99 7.11
CA ARG A 180 -3.32 7.61 7.60
C ARG A 180 -3.68 6.61 6.51
N LEU A 181 -4.42 7.05 5.49
CA LEU A 181 -4.75 6.20 4.35
C LEU A 181 -3.54 5.91 3.46
N SER A 182 -2.57 6.82 3.36
CA SER A 182 -1.29 6.53 2.69
C SER A 182 -0.50 5.45 3.44
N GLN A 183 -0.51 5.48 4.78
CA GLN A 183 0.08 4.41 5.58
C GLN A 183 -0.67 3.07 5.45
N CYS A 184 -1.99 3.11 5.19
CA CYS A 184 -2.73 1.90 4.83
C CYS A 184 -2.36 1.40 3.43
N ALA A 185 -2.07 2.28 2.47
CA ALA A 185 -1.58 1.89 1.15
C ALA A 185 -0.19 1.23 1.22
N ASP A 186 0.74 1.75 2.04
CA ASP A 186 2.03 1.10 2.36
C ASP A 186 1.81 -0.30 2.97
N MET A 187 0.82 -0.44 3.87
CA MET A 187 0.46 -1.75 4.42
C MET A 187 -0.04 -2.71 3.33
N VAL A 188 -0.84 -2.26 2.39
CA VAL A 188 -1.30 -3.07 1.25
C VAL A 188 -0.10 -3.57 0.44
N CYS A 189 0.85 -2.70 0.09
CA CYS A 189 2.10 -3.10 -0.58
C CYS A 189 2.87 -4.16 0.21
N THR A 190 3.00 -3.96 1.51
CA THR A 190 3.71 -4.90 2.39
C THR A 190 3.02 -6.26 2.47
N LEU A 191 1.70 -6.29 2.64
CA LEU A 191 0.94 -7.55 2.71
C LEU A 191 1.00 -8.30 1.38
N GLU A 192 0.89 -7.58 0.26
CA GLU A 192 1.03 -8.19 -1.07
C GLU A 192 2.42 -8.78 -1.29
N LEU A 193 3.47 -8.04 -0.92
CA LEU A 193 4.84 -8.54 -0.98
C LEU A 193 5.02 -9.85 -0.18
N ILE A 194 4.44 -9.92 1.02
CA ILE A 194 4.50 -11.10 1.86
C ILE A 194 3.74 -12.26 1.22
N ASN A 195 2.55 -12.01 0.67
CA ASN A 195 1.74 -13.03 0.01
C ASN A 195 2.47 -13.61 -1.21
N GLN A 196 3.01 -12.76 -2.08
CA GLN A 196 3.77 -13.18 -3.27
C GLN A 196 4.99 -14.04 -2.91
N ARG A 197 5.74 -13.64 -1.89
CA ARG A 197 6.90 -14.41 -1.42
C ARG A 197 6.53 -15.75 -0.83
N LYS A 198 5.44 -15.81 -0.06
CA LYS A 198 4.92 -17.09 0.46
C LYS A 198 4.45 -18.01 -0.65
N GLN A 199 3.78 -17.49 -1.67
CA GLN A 199 3.39 -18.26 -2.84
C GLN A 199 4.59 -18.82 -3.61
N ASN A 200 5.69 -18.08 -3.65
CA ASN A 200 6.95 -18.51 -4.26
C ASN A 200 7.79 -19.44 -3.35
N GLY A 201 7.33 -19.74 -2.13
CA GLY A 201 8.11 -20.54 -1.17
C GLY A 201 9.34 -19.80 -0.60
N GLU A 202 9.37 -18.47 -0.71
CA GLU A 202 10.49 -17.66 -0.23
C GLU A 202 10.36 -17.37 1.26
N HIS A 203 11.43 -17.61 2.02
CA HIS A 203 11.53 -17.32 3.44
C HIS A 203 12.39 -16.10 3.71
N ILE A 204 11.84 -15.13 4.46
CA ILE A 204 12.57 -13.95 4.91
C ILE A 204 12.53 -13.93 6.43
N LYS A 205 13.69 -14.21 7.03
CA LYS A 205 13.84 -14.30 8.49
C LYS A 205 13.16 -13.18 9.28
N ALA A 206 13.25 -11.93 8.82
CA ALA A 206 12.63 -10.80 9.51
C ALA A 206 11.10 -10.87 9.48
N ILE A 207 10.51 -11.29 8.35
CA ILE A 207 9.07 -11.44 8.17
C ILE A 207 8.56 -12.65 8.95
N ASP A 208 9.24 -13.79 8.79
CA ASP A 208 8.86 -15.05 9.44
C ASP A 208 8.88 -14.90 10.96
N ASN A 209 9.92 -14.28 11.50
CA ASN A 209 9.98 -13.98 12.94
C ASN A 209 8.86 -13.03 13.36
N PHE A 210 8.62 -11.96 12.59
CA PHE A 210 7.62 -10.95 12.95
C PHE A 210 6.21 -11.54 13.05
N PHE A 211 5.82 -12.42 12.15
CA PHE A 211 4.48 -13.04 12.16
C PHE A 211 4.40 -14.35 12.95
N ILE A 212 5.52 -14.84 13.51
CA ILE A 212 5.65 -16.03 14.36
C ILE A 212 5.41 -17.34 13.58
N SER A 213 4.39 -17.40 12.74
CA SER A 213 4.08 -18.56 11.90
C SER A 213 3.14 -18.19 10.76
N ASP A 214 3.18 -18.99 9.69
CA ASP A 214 2.29 -18.82 8.54
C ASP A 214 0.82 -18.97 8.92
N ASN A 215 0.49 -19.88 9.84
CA ASN A 215 -0.86 -20.06 10.33
C ASN A 215 -1.39 -18.79 11.01
N LYS A 216 -0.56 -18.12 11.83
CA LYS A 216 -0.94 -16.86 12.48
C LYS A 216 -1.10 -15.73 11.45
N TYR A 217 -0.18 -15.65 10.48
CA TYR A 217 -0.31 -14.68 9.39
C TYR A 217 -1.60 -14.90 8.60
N ASN A 218 -1.84 -16.11 8.14
CA ASN A 218 -3.02 -16.45 7.32
C ASN A 218 -4.33 -16.17 8.06
N LYS A 219 -4.40 -16.57 9.34
CA LYS A 219 -5.59 -16.36 10.17
C LYS A 219 -5.87 -14.88 10.45
N ASN A 220 -4.84 -14.10 10.76
CA ASN A 220 -5.00 -12.75 11.26
C ASN A 220 -5.01 -11.69 10.16
N TYR A 221 -4.36 -11.94 9.02
CA TYR A 221 -4.14 -10.93 7.99
C TYR A 221 -4.59 -11.37 6.60
N ALA A 222 -4.09 -12.47 6.05
CA ALA A 222 -4.25 -12.81 4.64
C ALA A 222 -5.72 -12.93 4.21
N LYS A 223 -6.56 -13.60 5.00
CA LYS A 223 -8.00 -13.76 4.68
C LYS A 223 -8.74 -12.41 4.70
N ALA A 224 -8.50 -11.59 5.73
CA ALA A 224 -9.16 -10.29 5.84
C ALA A 224 -8.68 -9.32 4.75
N TYR A 225 -7.37 -9.34 4.45
CA TYR A 225 -6.78 -8.58 3.34
C TYR A 225 -7.46 -8.91 2.01
N LYS A 226 -7.59 -10.18 1.67
CA LYS A 226 -8.24 -10.63 0.42
C LYS A 226 -9.71 -10.18 0.32
N ASN A 227 -10.43 -10.11 1.43
CA ASN A 227 -11.82 -9.66 1.45
C ASN A 227 -11.99 -8.14 1.18
N LEU A 228 -10.91 -7.36 1.25
CA LEU A 228 -10.89 -5.94 0.93
C LEU A 228 -10.55 -5.67 -0.54
N GLU A 229 -10.27 -6.67 -1.34
CA GLU A 229 -10.03 -6.50 -2.77
C GLU A 229 -11.29 -5.97 -3.47
N LEU A 230 -11.09 -4.99 -4.40
CA LEU A 230 -12.15 -4.37 -5.20
C LEU A 230 -12.58 -5.29 -6.33
#